data_2e5d66523c9cf92335fec85af5b797da
#
_entry.id   2e5d66523c9cf92335fec85af5b797da
#
_cell.length_a   1.000
_cell.length_b   1.000
_cell.length_c   1.000
_cell.angle_alpha   90.00
_cell.angle_beta   90.00
_cell.angle_gamma   90.00
#
_symmetry.space_group_name_H-M   'P 1'
#
loop_
_entity.id
_entity.type
_entity.pdbx_description
1 polymer ?
#
loop_
_entity_poly.entity_id
_entity_poly.type
_entity_poly.pdbx_seq_one_letter_code
_entity_poly.pdbx_strand_id
1 'polypeptide(L)'
;MRFYSILSAVATLLLSSLPLHAADWLALPEQAPAPADNPTTAEKVELGKALFFDPRFSSTGTVSCNSCHNVMLGGEDNRPVSMGIHGKTGGRNSPTVWNSGFSASQFWDGRSPSLEDQAKGPVANLVEMGMADVETAMDRVRSIPGYKPLFEAAFGKDSMTVDNAARAVAAFERTLVTPNSPYDRYVKGEKTALNQQQIRGMNTFASVGCTSCHSGAAFNGPQMPEGNGFFMKFPTFADNAYVKKYDLLADRGRADVTGKEADAYFFKVPTLRNIALTAPYFHNGRVDTLDEAVKVMAKTQLNIELDKAQTEDMVAFLKALTGEFPEITMPRLPATEGWHIETE
;
A
#
# COMPACT_ATOMS: atom_id res chain seq x y z
N MET A 1 47.18 -14.21 -67.90
CA MET A 1 46.77 -14.74 -66.57
C MET A 1 46.74 -13.61 -65.59
N ARG A 2 45.47 -13.18 -65.21
CA ARG A 2 45.26 -12.13 -64.20
C ARG A 2 44.78 -12.80 -62.92
N PHE A 3 45.51 -12.68 -61.81
CA PHE A 3 45.13 -13.15 -60.49
C PHE A 3 44.27 -12.08 -59.81
N TYR A 4 43.09 -12.45 -59.43
CA TYR A 4 42.25 -11.62 -58.56
C TYR A 4 42.43 -12.09 -57.12
N SER A 5 42.97 -11.20 -56.29
CA SER A 5 43.04 -11.40 -54.85
C SER A 5 41.73 -11.00 -54.20
N ILE A 6 41.07 -11.95 -53.54
CA ILE A 6 39.86 -11.69 -52.78
C ILE A 6 40.28 -11.32 -51.32
N LEU A 7 40.07 -10.07 -50.94
CA LEU A 7 40.20 -9.64 -49.54
C LEU A 7 38.89 -9.96 -48.82
N SER A 8 38.97 -10.93 -47.89
CA SER A 8 37.88 -11.19 -46.95
C SER A 8 37.94 -10.19 -45.79
N ALA A 9 36.95 -9.27 -45.72
CA ALA A 9 36.79 -8.39 -44.60
C ALA A 9 36.01 -9.13 -43.47
N VAL A 10 36.70 -9.39 -42.37
CA VAL A 10 36.06 -9.90 -41.13
C VAL A 10 35.45 -8.70 -40.40
N ALA A 11 34.13 -8.60 -40.42
CA ALA A 11 33.40 -7.63 -39.62
C ALA A 11 33.31 -8.12 -38.17
N THR A 12 34.06 -7.49 -37.30
CA THR A 12 33.96 -7.71 -35.84
C THR A 12 32.73 -7.01 -35.32
N LEU A 13 31.65 -7.74 -35.02
CA LEU A 13 30.52 -7.19 -34.30
C LEU A 13 30.93 -6.86 -32.86
N LEU A 14 31.11 -5.60 -32.57
CA LEU A 14 31.18 -5.08 -31.20
C LEU A 14 29.75 -5.13 -30.61
N LEU A 15 29.48 -6.17 -29.82
CA LEU A 15 28.33 -6.17 -28.92
C LEU A 15 28.58 -5.08 -27.89
N SER A 16 27.99 -3.90 -28.11
CA SER A 16 27.86 -2.88 -27.08
C SER A 16 26.94 -3.42 -25.98
N SER A 17 27.56 -3.84 -24.87
CA SER A 17 26.81 -4.05 -23.61
C SER A 17 26.18 -2.73 -23.21
N LEU A 18 24.87 -2.60 -23.43
CA LEU A 18 24.09 -1.52 -22.82
C LEU A 18 24.33 -1.58 -21.30
N PRO A 19 24.68 -0.47 -20.65
CA PRO A 19 24.79 -0.48 -19.21
C PRO A 19 23.41 -0.88 -18.64
N LEU A 20 23.39 -1.96 -17.86
CA LEU A 20 22.26 -2.27 -16.99
C LEU A 20 22.06 -1.01 -16.16
N HIS A 21 20.93 -0.29 -16.36
CA HIS A 21 20.62 0.86 -15.54
C HIS A 21 20.64 0.37 -14.11
N ALA A 22 21.58 0.87 -13.32
CA ALA A 22 21.59 0.62 -11.88
C ALA A 22 20.22 1.06 -11.34
N ALA A 23 19.52 0.18 -10.63
CA ALA A 23 18.28 0.55 -10.02
C ALA A 23 18.52 1.77 -9.12
N ASP A 24 17.74 2.84 -9.33
CA ASP A 24 17.80 4.01 -8.46
C ASP A 24 17.27 3.64 -7.08
N TRP A 25 18.19 3.27 -6.19
CA TRP A 25 17.88 2.92 -4.82
C TRP A 25 17.62 4.17 -3.99
N LEU A 26 16.35 4.42 -3.66
CA LEU A 26 15.90 5.61 -2.96
C LEU A 26 15.45 5.30 -1.54
N ALA A 27 15.95 6.08 -0.58
CA ALA A 27 15.45 6.04 0.79
C ALA A 27 14.03 6.60 0.86
N LEU A 28 13.22 6.08 1.80
CA LEU A 28 11.90 6.65 2.08
C LEU A 28 12.05 8.04 2.69
N PRO A 29 11.31 9.06 2.20
CA PRO A 29 11.26 10.36 2.84
C PRO A 29 10.65 10.28 4.24
N GLU A 30 11.04 11.22 5.12
CA GLU A 30 10.52 11.28 6.49
C GLU A 30 9.07 11.78 6.56
N GLN A 31 8.61 12.43 5.51
CA GLN A 31 7.24 12.97 5.41
C GLN A 31 6.62 12.56 4.08
N ALA A 32 5.37 12.14 4.14
CA ALA A 32 4.58 11.92 2.94
C ALA A 32 4.17 13.25 2.28
N PRO A 33 4.07 13.31 0.95
CA PRO A 33 3.59 14.50 0.27
C PRO A 33 2.14 14.79 0.65
N ALA A 34 1.81 16.08 0.79
CA ALA A 34 0.45 16.55 1.00
C ALA A 34 0.01 17.43 -0.18
N PRO A 35 -1.24 17.31 -0.67
CA PRO A 35 -1.74 18.17 -1.72
C PRO A 35 -1.88 19.62 -1.20
N ALA A 36 -1.74 20.60 -2.11
CA ALA A 36 -1.73 22.01 -1.73
C ALA A 36 -3.05 22.48 -1.09
N ASP A 37 -4.17 21.86 -1.45
CA ASP A 37 -5.50 22.16 -0.90
C ASP A 37 -5.79 21.41 0.41
N ASN A 38 -4.94 20.44 0.79
CA ASN A 38 -5.03 19.74 2.07
C ASN A 38 -3.65 19.56 2.75
N PRO A 39 -2.99 20.65 3.16
CA PRO A 39 -1.73 20.56 3.91
C PRO A 39 -1.95 19.82 5.24
N THR A 40 -0.96 19.01 5.64
CA THR A 40 -0.96 18.31 6.91
C THR A 40 -0.65 19.28 8.04
N THR A 41 -1.67 19.63 8.86
CA THR A 41 -1.52 20.46 10.06
C THR A 41 -1.76 19.65 11.32
N ALA A 42 -1.26 20.09 12.46
CA ALA A 42 -1.44 19.40 13.74
C ALA A 42 -2.92 19.22 14.09
N GLU A 43 -3.76 20.23 13.85
CA GLU A 43 -5.19 20.21 14.15
C GLU A 43 -5.93 19.19 13.28
N LYS A 44 -5.59 19.10 11.98
CA LYS A 44 -6.15 18.09 11.08
C LYS A 44 -5.71 16.69 11.48
N VAL A 45 -4.45 16.51 11.86
CA VAL A 45 -3.91 15.22 12.33
C VAL A 45 -4.64 14.75 13.58
N GLU A 46 -4.86 15.62 14.58
CA GLU A 46 -5.58 15.24 15.80
C GLU A 46 -7.05 14.91 15.53
N LEU A 47 -7.74 15.70 14.70
CA LEU A 47 -9.11 15.38 14.27
C LEU A 47 -9.13 14.06 13.49
N GLY A 48 -8.24 13.88 12.52
CA GLY A 48 -8.17 12.70 11.69
C GLY A 48 -7.85 11.44 12.49
N LYS A 49 -6.95 11.55 13.47
CA LYS A 49 -6.65 10.48 14.41
C LYS A 49 -7.89 10.09 15.22
N ALA A 50 -8.64 11.06 15.76
CA ALA A 50 -9.86 10.79 16.48
C ALA A 50 -10.89 10.06 15.60
N LEU A 51 -11.07 10.51 14.34
CA LEU A 51 -11.98 9.88 13.38
C LEU A 51 -11.53 8.45 12.99
N PHE A 52 -10.24 8.24 12.76
CA PHE A 52 -9.67 6.95 12.37
C PHE A 52 -9.87 5.85 13.42
N PHE A 53 -9.81 6.21 14.69
CA PHE A 53 -9.97 5.27 15.81
C PHE A 53 -11.40 5.16 16.33
N ASP A 54 -12.34 6.00 15.90
CA ASP A 54 -13.68 6.04 16.46
C ASP A 54 -14.62 5.01 15.80
N PRO A 55 -15.03 3.95 16.50
CA PRO A 55 -15.94 2.95 15.94
C PRO A 55 -17.39 3.45 15.79
N ARG A 56 -17.74 4.59 16.41
CA ARG A 56 -19.11 5.14 16.38
C ARG A 56 -19.58 5.55 14.98
N PHE A 57 -18.67 5.57 13.99
CA PHE A 57 -19.02 5.88 12.59
C PHE A 57 -19.41 4.65 11.78
N SER A 58 -19.35 3.45 12.34
CA SER A 58 -19.97 2.28 11.72
C SER A 58 -21.42 2.14 12.15
N SER A 59 -22.25 1.47 11.34
CA SER A 59 -23.69 1.28 11.64
C SER A 59 -23.91 0.61 12.99
N THR A 60 -23.03 -0.32 13.36
CA THR A 60 -23.08 -1.05 14.63
C THR A 60 -22.32 -0.35 15.77
N GLY A 61 -21.56 0.71 15.50
CA GLY A 61 -20.71 1.35 16.51
C GLY A 61 -19.50 0.52 16.95
N THR A 62 -19.08 -0.50 16.18
CA THR A 62 -18.06 -1.47 16.60
C THR A 62 -16.84 -1.54 15.69
N VAL A 63 -16.90 -0.92 14.51
CA VAL A 63 -15.83 -0.97 13.49
C VAL A 63 -15.29 0.43 13.21
N SER A 64 -14.00 0.62 13.31
CA SER A 64 -13.27 1.84 12.94
C SER A 64 -12.29 1.54 11.82
N CYS A 65 -11.63 2.57 11.24
CA CYS A 65 -10.56 2.38 10.27
C CYS A 65 -9.44 1.48 10.86
N ASN A 66 -9.08 1.71 12.14
CA ASN A 66 -8.09 0.89 12.83
C ASN A 66 -8.48 -0.59 12.99
N SER A 67 -9.75 -0.95 12.84
CA SER A 67 -10.19 -2.35 12.93
C SER A 67 -9.60 -3.22 11.82
N CYS A 68 -9.46 -2.64 10.60
CA CYS A 68 -8.89 -3.30 9.43
C CYS A 68 -7.46 -2.81 9.11
N HIS A 69 -7.09 -1.60 9.58
CA HIS A 69 -5.78 -0.97 9.37
C HIS A 69 -5.08 -0.72 10.70
N ASN A 70 -4.85 -1.80 11.47
CA ASN A 70 -4.33 -1.68 12.84
C ASN A 70 -2.88 -1.17 12.85
N VAL A 71 -2.71 0.07 13.29
CA VAL A 71 -1.39 0.72 13.38
C VAL A 71 -0.44 0.06 14.39
N MET A 72 -0.95 -0.75 15.31
CA MET A 72 -0.13 -1.50 16.29
C MET A 72 0.37 -2.84 15.73
N LEU A 73 -0.06 -3.22 14.54
CA LEU A 73 0.40 -4.36 13.76
C LEU A 73 1.13 -3.86 12.50
N GLY A 74 1.03 -4.60 11.40
CA GLY A 74 1.57 -4.16 10.10
C GLY A 74 0.80 -3.03 9.40
N GLY A 75 -0.18 -2.40 10.06
CA GLY A 75 -1.10 -1.43 9.44
C GLY A 75 -2.24 -2.10 8.68
N GLU A 76 -2.47 -3.37 8.94
CA GLU A 76 -3.56 -4.22 8.45
C GLU A 76 -3.99 -5.17 9.60
N ASP A 77 -4.92 -6.11 9.39
CA ASP A 77 -5.51 -6.91 10.47
C ASP A 77 -4.99 -8.36 10.54
N ASN A 78 -3.95 -8.72 9.79
CA ASN A 78 -3.35 -10.06 9.68
C ASN A 78 -4.36 -11.17 9.30
N ARG A 79 -5.37 -10.82 8.50
CA ARG A 79 -6.40 -11.75 8.01
C ARG A 79 -6.33 -11.88 6.48
N PRO A 80 -6.71 -13.04 5.93
CA PRO A 80 -6.85 -13.13 4.47
C PRO A 80 -7.77 -12.06 3.88
N VAL A 81 -8.88 -11.79 4.55
CA VAL A 81 -9.83 -10.71 4.25
C VAL A 81 -10.34 -10.13 5.55
N SER A 82 -10.49 -8.80 5.58
CA SER A 82 -10.94 -8.10 6.79
C SER A 82 -12.39 -8.40 7.12
N MET A 83 -12.71 -8.32 8.41
CA MET A 83 -14.05 -8.53 8.94
C MET A 83 -14.64 -7.19 9.39
N GLY A 84 -15.75 -6.79 8.77
CA GLY A 84 -16.51 -5.60 9.12
C GLY A 84 -17.71 -5.91 10.02
N ILE A 85 -18.75 -5.07 9.90
CA ILE A 85 -19.98 -5.17 10.70
C ILE A 85 -20.63 -6.55 10.58
N HIS A 86 -21.25 -7.00 11.67
CA HIS A 86 -21.96 -8.30 11.76
C HIS A 86 -21.11 -9.51 11.33
N GLY A 87 -19.77 -9.41 11.39
CA GLY A 87 -18.87 -10.47 10.95
C GLY A 87 -18.80 -10.68 9.44
N LYS A 88 -19.32 -9.75 8.64
CA LYS A 88 -19.22 -9.81 7.18
C LYS A 88 -17.77 -9.60 6.74
N THR A 89 -17.39 -10.21 5.63
CA THR A 89 -16.04 -10.10 5.08
C THR A 89 -16.06 -9.52 3.68
N GLY A 90 -15.04 -8.74 3.35
CA GLY A 90 -14.77 -8.31 1.99
C GLY A 90 -14.19 -9.43 1.12
N GLY A 91 -13.85 -9.11 -0.12
CA GLY A 91 -13.23 -10.06 -1.07
C GLY A 91 -11.71 -9.93 -1.17
N ARG A 92 -11.12 -8.89 -0.55
CA ARG A 92 -9.69 -8.59 -0.66
C ARG A 92 -9.04 -8.40 0.71
N ASN A 93 -7.75 -8.72 0.77
CA ASN A 93 -6.90 -8.41 1.90
C ASN A 93 -6.79 -6.90 2.10
N SER A 94 -6.76 -6.45 3.36
CA SER A 94 -6.58 -5.05 3.71
C SER A 94 -5.14 -4.61 3.45
N PRO A 95 -4.88 -3.63 2.57
CA PRO A 95 -3.53 -3.14 2.39
C PRO A 95 -3.09 -2.33 3.61
N THR A 96 -1.78 -2.34 3.88
CA THR A 96 -1.24 -1.54 4.99
C THR A 96 -1.54 -0.06 4.84
N VAL A 97 -1.92 0.60 5.95
CA VAL A 97 -2.04 2.06 6.02
C VAL A 97 -0.67 2.73 6.18
N TRP A 98 0.35 2.00 6.67
CA TRP A 98 1.69 2.53 6.77
C TRP A 98 2.26 2.89 5.40
N ASN A 99 2.77 4.11 5.30
CA ASN A 99 3.32 4.68 4.06
C ASN A 99 2.30 4.86 2.92
N SER A 100 0.98 4.76 3.20
CA SER A 100 -0.08 4.94 2.20
C SER A 100 -0.04 6.31 1.52
N GLY A 101 0.46 7.34 2.21
CA GLY A 101 0.66 8.69 1.67
C GLY A 101 1.65 8.80 0.50
N PHE A 102 2.44 7.75 0.22
CA PHE A 102 3.33 7.68 -0.95
C PHE A 102 2.69 6.96 -2.15
N SER A 103 1.43 6.56 -2.04
CA SER A 103 0.70 5.92 -3.14
C SER A 103 -0.09 6.95 -3.94
N ALA A 104 0.07 6.95 -5.25
CA ALA A 104 -0.62 7.89 -6.15
C ALA A 104 -2.11 7.57 -6.34
N SER A 105 -2.56 6.38 -5.97
CA SER A 105 -3.98 5.98 -5.89
C SER A 105 -4.17 4.93 -4.81
N GLN A 106 -5.40 4.71 -4.36
CA GLN A 106 -5.71 3.82 -3.24
C GLN A 106 -6.54 2.61 -3.69
N PHE A 107 -6.62 1.58 -2.83
CA PHE A 107 -7.13 0.23 -3.09
C PHE A 107 -6.24 -0.59 -4.05
N TRP A 108 -6.46 -1.91 -4.09
CA TRP A 108 -5.74 -2.82 -4.98
C TRP A 108 -6.00 -2.54 -6.48
N ASP A 109 -7.19 -2.06 -6.82
CA ASP A 109 -7.62 -1.71 -8.18
C ASP A 109 -7.40 -0.24 -8.54
N GLY A 110 -6.91 0.58 -7.59
CA GLY A 110 -6.62 1.99 -7.76
C GLY A 110 -7.85 2.84 -8.06
N ARG A 111 -9.04 2.44 -7.60
CA ARG A 111 -10.29 3.14 -7.87
C ARG A 111 -10.41 4.51 -7.20
N SER A 112 -9.72 4.71 -6.08
CA SER A 112 -9.70 6.01 -5.40
C SER A 112 -8.43 6.79 -5.77
N PRO A 113 -8.58 8.03 -6.26
CA PRO A 113 -7.45 8.85 -6.72
C PRO A 113 -6.61 9.44 -5.58
N SER A 114 -7.12 9.48 -4.34
CA SER A 114 -6.44 10.07 -3.19
C SER A 114 -6.82 9.38 -1.89
N LEU A 115 -6.13 9.71 -0.79
CA LEU A 115 -6.50 9.28 0.55
C LEU A 115 -7.84 9.87 0.98
N GLU A 116 -8.12 11.12 0.60
CA GLU A 116 -9.38 11.80 0.89
C GLU A 116 -10.59 11.10 0.25
N ASP A 117 -10.42 10.60 -0.95
CA ASP A 117 -11.48 9.84 -1.64
C ASP A 117 -11.62 8.45 -1.03
N GLN A 118 -10.50 7.79 -0.75
CA GLN A 118 -10.48 6.46 -0.14
C GLN A 118 -11.20 6.44 1.22
N ALA A 119 -10.97 7.44 2.08
CA ALA A 119 -11.55 7.51 3.43
C ALA A 119 -13.09 7.49 3.44
N LYS A 120 -13.74 7.83 2.35
CA LYS A 120 -15.21 7.81 2.22
C LYS A 120 -15.75 6.40 1.89
N GLY A 121 -15.00 5.60 1.13
CA GLY A 121 -15.46 4.32 0.61
C GLY A 121 -15.90 3.31 1.67
N PRO A 122 -15.05 2.96 2.66
CA PRO A 122 -15.37 1.99 3.71
C PRO A 122 -16.59 2.34 4.55
N VAL A 123 -16.86 3.64 4.75
CA VAL A 123 -17.94 4.15 5.61
C VAL A 123 -19.32 3.67 5.13
N ALA A 124 -19.57 3.76 3.81
CA ALA A 124 -20.84 3.35 3.20
C ALA A 124 -20.80 1.90 2.68
N ASN A 125 -19.69 1.18 2.82
CA ASN A 125 -19.60 -0.19 2.36
C ASN A 125 -20.34 -1.14 3.33
N LEU A 126 -21.36 -1.83 2.84
CA LEU A 126 -22.26 -2.70 3.61
C LEU A 126 -21.60 -3.94 4.25
N VAL A 127 -20.36 -4.24 3.87
CA VAL A 127 -19.58 -5.34 4.47
C VAL A 127 -18.40 -4.84 5.32
N GLU A 128 -18.17 -3.52 5.37
CA GLU A 128 -17.12 -2.89 6.17
C GLU A 128 -17.72 -2.11 7.35
N MET A 129 -18.00 -0.81 7.21
CA MET A 129 -18.58 0.01 8.27
C MET A 129 -20.12 0.13 8.19
N GLY A 130 -20.72 -0.12 7.03
CA GLY A 130 -22.15 -0.39 6.84
C GLY A 130 -23.11 0.76 7.07
N MET A 131 -22.66 2.02 7.00
CA MET A 131 -23.56 3.16 7.02
C MET A 131 -24.38 3.23 5.71
N ALA A 132 -25.57 3.77 5.78
CA ALA A 132 -26.45 3.92 4.61
C ALA A 132 -25.75 4.75 3.51
N ASP A 133 -25.07 5.81 3.92
CA ASP A 133 -24.21 6.65 3.09
C ASP A 133 -23.24 7.45 3.98
N VAL A 134 -22.33 8.19 3.35
CA VAL A 134 -21.32 8.99 4.06
C VAL A 134 -21.90 10.20 4.79
N GLU A 135 -23.02 10.76 4.31
CA GLU A 135 -23.68 11.90 4.96
C GLU A 135 -24.38 11.46 6.24
N THR A 136 -25.03 10.30 6.23
CA THR A 136 -25.61 9.68 7.45
C THR A 136 -24.53 9.44 8.52
N ALA A 137 -23.34 9.01 8.12
CA ALA A 137 -22.20 8.90 9.03
C ALA A 137 -21.77 10.28 9.57
N MET A 138 -21.75 11.30 8.71
CA MET A 138 -21.41 12.67 9.11
C MET A 138 -22.45 13.27 10.05
N ASP A 139 -23.73 12.97 9.90
CA ASP A 139 -24.78 13.38 10.84
C ASP A 139 -24.55 12.78 12.23
N ARG A 140 -24.10 11.53 12.29
CA ARG A 140 -23.69 10.91 13.54
C ARG A 140 -22.47 11.63 14.17
N VAL A 141 -21.47 12.02 13.38
CA VAL A 141 -20.35 12.85 13.85
C VAL A 141 -20.84 14.19 14.41
N ARG A 142 -21.76 14.87 13.70
CA ARG A 142 -22.36 16.16 14.11
C ARG A 142 -23.12 16.04 15.43
N SER A 143 -23.73 14.89 15.68
CA SER A 143 -24.49 14.63 16.91
C SER A 143 -23.60 14.44 18.15
N ILE A 144 -22.30 14.23 17.99
CA ILE A 144 -21.34 14.09 19.09
C ILE A 144 -20.72 15.45 19.41
N PRO A 145 -21.10 16.11 20.53
CA PRO A 145 -20.72 17.52 20.78
C PRO A 145 -19.23 17.78 20.79
N GLY A 146 -18.44 16.80 21.22
CA GLY A 146 -16.99 16.94 21.33
C GLY A 146 -16.24 16.99 20.00
N TYR A 147 -16.88 16.70 18.86
CA TYR A 147 -16.24 16.85 17.53
C TYR A 147 -16.23 18.30 17.03
N LYS A 148 -17.25 19.09 17.38
CA LYS A 148 -17.36 20.46 16.89
C LYS A 148 -16.09 21.29 17.10
N PRO A 149 -15.51 21.38 18.32
CA PRO A 149 -14.29 22.15 18.53
C PRO A 149 -13.08 21.62 17.76
N LEU A 150 -12.99 20.31 17.51
CA LEU A 150 -11.91 19.73 16.71
C LEU A 150 -12.02 20.13 15.24
N PHE A 151 -13.22 20.09 14.66
CA PHE A 151 -13.45 20.57 13.30
C PHE A 151 -13.20 22.07 13.17
N GLU A 152 -13.67 22.88 14.12
CA GLU A 152 -13.45 24.32 14.11
C GLU A 152 -11.97 24.69 14.22
N ALA A 153 -11.19 23.95 14.99
CA ALA A 153 -9.73 24.13 15.08
C ALA A 153 -9.04 23.78 13.76
N ALA A 154 -9.46 22.71 13.09
CA ALA A 154 -8.82 22.20 11.88
C ALA A 154 -9.21 22.97 10.61
N PHE A 155 -10.46 23.46 10.53
CA PHE A 155 -11.04 24.00 9.29
C PHE A 155 -11.84 25.31 9.46
N GLY A 156 -11.97 25.84 10.67
CA GLY A 156 -12.76 27.01 10.96
C GLY A 156 -14.24 26.71 11.27
N LYS A 157 -15.04 27.74 11.44
CA LYS A 157 -16.46 27.59 11.79
C LYS A 157 -17.27 26.88 10.71
N ASP A 158 -18.33 26.21 11.13
CA ASP A 158 -19.30 25.52 10.26
C ASP A 158 -18.66 24.49 9.31
N SER A 159 -17.55 23.88 9.75
CA SER A 159 -16.70 23.02 8.91
C SER A 159 -16.99 21.51 9.02
N MET A 160 -18.03 21.09 9.75
CA MET A 160 -18.39 19.68 9.93
C MET A 160 -19.03 19.10 8.66
N THR A 161 -18.19 18.80 7.66
CA THR A 161 -18.59 18.24 6.37
C THR A 161 -17.89 16.91 6.12
N VAL A 162 -18.46 16.06 5.25
CA VAL A 162 -17.85 14.79 4.80
C VAL A 162 -16.45 15.03 4.24
N ASP A 163 -16.28 16.06 3.41
CA ASP A 163 -14.98 16.34 2.79
C ASP A 163 -13.91 16.73 3.82
N ASN A 164 -14.27 17.53 4.82
CA ASN A 164 -13.31 17.91 5.87
C ASN A 164 -12.99 16.73 6.79
N ALA A 165 -13.95 15.83 7.07
CA ALA A 165 -13.69 14.60 7.78
C ALA A 165 -12.68 13.73 7.02
N ALA A 166 -12.90 13.52 5.72
CA ALA A 166 -12.01 12.78 4.86
C ALA A 166 -10.60 13.42 4.75
N ARG A 167 -10.53 14.76 4.63
CA ARG A 167 -9.27 15.52 4.63
C ARG A 167 -8.50 15.37 5.94
N ALA A 168 -9.20 15.34 7.08
CA ALA A 168 -8.56 15.12 8.37
C ALA A 168 -8.01 13.70 8.49
N VAL A 169 -8.79 12.67 8.11
CA VAL A 169 -8.32 11.28 8.11
C VAL A 169 -7.08 11.14 7.22
N ALA A 170 -7.12 11.66 6.00
CA ALA A 170 -5.98 11.67 5.09
C ALA A 170 -4.75 12.39 5.66
N ALA A 171 -4.94 13.52 6.38
CA ALA A 171 -3.85 14.21 7.04
C ALA A 171 -3.21 13.36 8.16
N PHE A 172 -4.00 12.63 8.93
CA PHE A 172 -3.48 11.66 9.90
C PHE A 172 -2.72 10.52 9.21
N GLU A 173 -3.30 9.89 8.19
CA GLU A 173 -2.65 8.79 7.45
C GLU A 173 -1.30 9.22 6.84
N ARG A 174 -1.15 10.47 6.41
CA ARG A 174 0.14 11.02 5.93
C ARG A 174 1.21 11.12 7.03
N THR A 175 0.85 11.04 8.30
CA THR A 175 1.82 10.94 9.40
C THR A 175 2.27 9.51 9.68
N LEU A 176 1.59 8.51 9.11
CA LEU A 176 1.91 7.09 9.28
C LEU A 176 3.06 6.70 8.34
N VAL A 177 4.23 7.22 8.60
CA VAL A 177 5.45 7.00 7.82
C VAL A 177 6.48 6.25 8.66
N THR A 178 7.14 5.26 8.04
CA THR A 178 8.17 4.43 8.70
C THR A 178 9.51 4.56 7.97
N PRO A 179 10.22 5.69 8.12
CA PRO A 179 11.52 5.92 7.49
C PRO A 179 12.62 5.14 8.21
N ASN A 180 13.89 5.39 7.84
CA ASN A 180 15.09 4.92 8.53
C ASN A 180 15.22 3.39 8.68
N SER A 181 14.61 2.62 7.76
CA SER A 181 14.88 1.19 7.72
C SER A 181 16.39 0.91 7.57
N PRO A 182 16.89 -0.29 7.91
CA PRO A 182 18.26 -0.68 7.60
C PRO A 182 18.65 -0.41 6.14
N TYR A 183 17.71 -0.65 5.19
CA TYR A 183 17.88 -0.31 3.79
C TYR A 183 18.04 1.21 3.57
N ASP A 184 17.20 2.05 4.18
CA ASP A 184 17.27 3.50 4.03
C ASP A 184 18.62 4.05 4.51
N ARG A 185 19.09 3.58 5.64
CA ARG A 185 20.40 3.96 6.20
C ARG A 185 21.54 3.53 5.27
N TYR A 186 21.45 2.32 4.71
CA TYR A 186 22.45 1.80 3.77
C TYR A 186 22.54 2.68 2.50
N VAL A 187 21.42 3.06 1.89
CA VAL A 187 21.44 3.89 0.68
C VAL A 187 21.81 5.34 0.98
N LYS A 188 21.54 5.84 2.20
CA LYS A 188 22.03 7.14 2.70
C LYS A 188 23.54 7.12 3.02
N GLY A 189 24.22 5.98 2.94
CA GLY A 189 25.69 5.87 3.05
C GLY A 189 26.21 5.08 4.26
N GLU A 190 25.38 4.64 5.20
CA GLU A 190 25.77 3.77 6.31
C GLU A 190 25.97 2.32 5.82
N LYS A 191 27.13 2.02 5.28
CA LYS A 191 27.40 0.73 4.61
C LYS A 191 27.32 -0.49 5.51
N THR A 192 27.32 -0.29 6.84
CA THR A 192 27.16 -1.36 7.85
C THR A 192 25.71 -1.63 8.23
N ALA A 193 24.75 -0.83 7.76
CA ALA A 193 23.32 -0.97 8.07
C ALA A 193 22.69 -2.25 7.47
N LEU A 194 23.26 -2.77 6.37
CA LEU A 194 22.90 -4.08 5.80
C LEU A 194 24.02 -5.08 6.01
N ASN A 195 23.66 -6.31 6.38
CA ASN A 195 24.59 -7.43 6.38
C ASN A 195 24.78 -8.01 4.97
N GLN A 196 25.76 -8.91 4.80
CA GLN A 196 26.10 -9.50 3.51
C GLN A 196 24.94 -10.27 2.88
N GLN A 197 24.11 -10.95 3.66
CA GLN A 197 22.94 -11.67 3.17
C GLN A 197 21.89 -10.70 2.59
N GLN A 198 21.61 -9.62 3.28
CA GLN A 198 20.68 -8.58 2.83
C GLN A 198 21.17 -7.89 1.55
N ILE A 199 22.50 -7.66 1.44
CA ILE A 199 23.11 -7.08 0.24
C ILE A 199 23.00 -8.08 -0.94
N ARG A 200 23.25 -9.38 -0.74
CA ARG A 200 23.02 -10.37 -1.81
C ARG A 200 21.55 -10.40 -2.23
N GLY A 201 20.61 -10.35 -1.27
CA GLY A 201 19.18 -10.30 -1.54
C GLY A 201 18.78 -9.07 -2.35
N MET A 202 19.29 -7.88 -2.00
CA MET A 202 19.10 -6.64 -2.74
C MET A 202 19.62 -6.75 -4.19
N ASN A 203 20.79 -7.35 -4.38
CA ASN A 203 21.36 -7.56 -5.72
C ASN A 203 20.56 -8.60 -6.51
N THR A 204 20.10 -9.69 -5.88
CA THR A 204 19.23 -10.68 -6.50
C THR A 204 17.91 -10.05 -6.92
N PHE A 205 17.26 -9.27 -6.05
CA PHE A 205 16.04 -8.55 -6.34
C PHE A 205 16.15 -7.68 -7.60
N ALA A 206 17.27 -6.98 -7.76
CA ALA A 206 17.54 -6.19 -8.97
C ALA A 206 17.81 -7.06 -10.19
N SER A 207 18.71 -8.05 -10.06
CA SER A 207 19.20 -8.83 -11.19
C SER A 207 18.14 -9.75 -11.82
N VAL A 208 17.18 -10.23 -11.02
CA VAL A 208 16.07 -11.05 -11.53
C VAL A 208 14.91 -10.19 -12.10
N GLY A 209 14.93 -8.86 -11.91
CA GLY A 209 13.99 -7.94 -12.54
C GLY A 209 12.85 -7.43 -11.65
N CYS A 210 12.85 -7.69 -10.33
CA CYS A 210 11.79 -7.21 -9.43
C CYS A 210 11.69 -5.68 -9.40
N THR A 211 12.83 -4.97 -9.58
CA THR A 211 12.87 -3.50 -9.64
C THR A 211 12.13 -2.89 -10.82
N SER A 212 11.78 -3.68 -11.86
CA SER A 212 10.98 -3.19 -12.98
C SER A 212 9.58 -2.74 -12.56
N CYS A 213 9.04 -3.36 -11.50
CA CYS A 213 7.73 -3.03 -10.94
C CYS A 213 7.86 -2.41 -9.55
N HIS A 214 8.73 -2.95 -8.70
CA HIS A 214 8.95 -2.47 -7.33
C HIS A 214 10.13 -1.51 -7.29
N SER A 215 9.97 -0.35 -7.91
CA SER A 215 10.92 0.78 -7.90
C SER A 215 10.46 1.92 -6.99
N GLY A 216 11.22 3.00 -6.94
CA GLY A 216 10.93 4.19 -6.13
C GLY A 216 11.14 3.98 -4.63
N ALA A 217 11.01 5.05 -3.86
CA ALA A 217 11.30 5.07 -2.43
C ALA A 217 10.39 4.13 -1.61
N ALA A 218 9.15 3.95 -2.03
CA ALA A 218 8.18 3.06 -1.38
C ALA A 218 8.11 1.66 -2.01
N PHE A 219 8.91 1.33 -3.02
CA PHE A 219 8.87 0.07 -3.76
C PHE A 219 7.47 -0.26 -4.33
N ASN A 220 6.74 0.76 -4.74
CA ASN A 220 5.39 0.68 -5.31
C ASN A 220 5.31 1.17 -6.76
N GLY A 221 6.44 1.21 -7.45
CA GLY A 221 6.59 1.69 -8.82
C GLY A 221 7.23 3.08 -8.92
N PRO A 222 7.34 3.63 -10.13
CA PRO A 222 7.81 4.99 -10.35
C PRO A 222 6.86 5.99 -9.68
N GLN A 223 7.37 7.19 -9.42
CA GLN A 223 6.52 8.28 -8.94
C GLN A 223 5.49 8.64 -10.01
N MET A 224 4.22 8.50 -9.69
CA MET A 224 3.09 8.81 -10.55
C MET A 224 2.38 10.09 -10.09
N PRO A 225 1.76 10.85 -10.99
CA PRO A 225 0.83 11.90 -10.59
C PRO A 225 -0.32 11.33 -9.74
N GLU A 226 -0.81 12.11 -8.79
CA GLU A 226 -1.97 11.75 -7.97
C GLU A 226 -3.16 11.31 -8.85
N GLY A 227 -3.83 10.26 -8.45
CA GLY A 227 -4.92 9.62 -9.21
C GLY A 227 -4.47 8.65 -10.30
N ASN A 228 -3.19 8.66 -10.67
CA ASN A 228 -2.63 7.78 -11.70
C ASN A 228 -1.78 6.67 -11.05
N GLY A 229 -2.39 5.58 -10.65
CA GLY A 229 -1.67 4.43 -10.10
C GLY A 229 -0.75 3.77 -11.12
N PHE A 230 0.33 3.15 -10.64
CA PHE A 230 1.15 2.26 -11.44
C PHE A 230 0.58 0.84 -11.37
N PHE A 231 0.07 0.34 -12.50
CA PHE A 231 -0.65 -0.92 -12.58
C PHE A 231 0.14 -1.98 -13.34
N MET A 232 0.10 -3.20 -12.82
CA MET A 232 0.68 -4.36 -13.48
C MET A 232 -0.31 -5.51 -13.50
N LYS A 233 -0.29 -6.31 -14.57
CA LYS A 233 -1.09 -7.53 -14.66
C LYS A 233 -0.53 -8.57 -13.69
N PHE A 234 -1.39 -9.14 -12.85
CA PHE A 234 -1.04 -10.21 -11.92
C PHE A 234 -2.13 -11.31 -11.91
N PRO A 235 -1.78 -12.57 -12.19
CA PRO A 235 -0.48 -13.05 -12.67
C PRO A 235 -0.23 -12.71 -14.15
N THR A 236 1.05 -12.42 -14.52
CA THR A 236 1.45 -12.28 -15.93
C THR A 236 1.60 -13.64 -16.60
N PHE A 237 2.23 -14.58 -15.91
CA PHE A 237 2.38 -15.97 -16.33
C PHE A 237 1.40 -16.84 -15.56
N ALA A 238 0.23 -17.09 -16.14
CA ALA A 238 -0.88 -17.76 -15.47
C ALA A 238 -0.82 -19.30 -15.50
N ASP A 239 -0.05 -19.87 -16.42
CA ASP A 239 0.06 -21.34 -16.57
C ASP A 239 1.13 -21.91 -15.61
N ASN A 240 0.78 -21.96 -14.31
CA ASN A 240 1.60 -22.59 -13.29
C ASN A 240 0.77 -23.00 -12.07
N ALA A 241 1.35 -23.88 -11.24
CA ALA A 241 0.68 -24.47 -10.08
C ALA A 241 0.25 -23.45 -9.02
N TYR A 242 0.99 -22.34 -8.85
CA TYR A 242 0.68 -21.33 -7.84
C TYR A 242 -0.63 -20.59 -8.14
N VAL A 243 -0.92 -20.33 -9.42
CA VAL A 243 -2.16 -19.65 -9.82
C VAL A 243 -3.38 -20.43 -9.37
N LYS A 244 -3.35 -21.76 -9.58
CA LYS A 244 -4.43 -22.64 -9.14
C LYS A 244 -4.45 -22.82 -7.61
N LYS A 245 -3.26 -23.02 -6.99
CA LYS A 245 -3.13 -23.25 -5.54
C LYS A 245 -3.70 -22.09 -4.73
N TYR A 246 -3.45 -20.87 -5.16
CA TYR A 246 -3.83 -19.65 -4.46
C TYR A 246 -5.02 -18.91 -5.10
N ASP A 247 -5.66 -19.50 -6.12
CA ASP A 247 -6.84 -18.94 -6.78
C ASP A 247 -6.64 -17.48 -7.25
N LEU A 248 -5.50 -17.21 -7.88
CA LEU A 248 -5.06 -15.84 -8.21
C LEU A 248 -5.87 -15.20 -9.35
N LEU A 249 -6.73 -15.96 -10.04
CA LEU A 249 -7.59 -15.46 -11.11
C LEU A 249 -9.05 -15.28 -10.68
N ALA A 250 -9.39 -15.49 -9.40
CA ALA A 250 -10.75 -15.30 -8.92
C ALA A 250 -11.18 -13.82 -8.92
N ASP A 251 -10.24 -12.89 -8.75
CA ASP A 251 -10.46 -11.46 -8.76
C ASP A 251 -9.93 -10.87 -10.07
N ARG A 252 -10.79 -10.16 -10.81
CA ARG A 252 -10.43 -9.53 -12.08
C ARG A 252 -9.75 -8.16 -11.93
N GLY A 253 -9.50 -7.73 -10.70
CA GLY A 253 -8.76 -6.51 -10.38
C GLY A 253 -9.45 -5.25 -10.92
N ARG A 254 -8.70 -4.43 -11.66
CA ARG A 254 -9.17 -3.15 -12.18
C ARG A 254 -10.36 -3.26 -13.15
N ALA A 255 -10.53 -4.38 -13.85
CA ALA A 255 -11.67 -4.59 -14.74
C ALA A 255 -13.01 -4.55 -14.02
N ASP A 256 -13.08 -4.96 -12.75
CA ASP A 256 -14.31 -4.92 -11.95
C ASP A 256 -14.77 -3.48 -11.66
N VAL A 257 -13.85 -2.51 -11.74
CA VAL A 257 -14.13 -1.08 -11.56
C VAL A 257 -14.37 -0.37 -12.90
N THR A 258 -13.54 -0.66 -13.91
CA THR A 258 -13.59 0.06 -15.18
C THR A 258 -14.58 -0.52 -16.17
N GLY A 259 -15.00 -1.78 -15.99
CA GLY A 259 -15.81 -2.52 -16.93
C GLY A 259 -15.08 -2.89 -18.23
N LYS A 260 -13.76 -2.65 -18.32
CA LYS A 260 -12.96 -2.89 -19.53
C LYS A 260 -12.22 -4.22 -19.41
N GLU A 261 -12.39 -5.11 -20.39
CA GLU A 261 -11.67 -6.39 -20.45
C GLU A 261 -10.15 -6.21 -20.51
N ALA A 262 -9.69 -5.15 -21.15
CA ALA A 262 -8.26 -4.82 -21.23
C ALA A 262 -7.61 -4.57 -19.87
N ASP A 263 -8.39 -4.21 -18.85
CA ASP A 263 -7.94 -3.96 -17.48
C ASP A 263 -8.02 -5.22 -16.58
N ALA A 264 -8.40 -6.38 -17.16
CA ALA A 264 -8.55 -7.61 -16.41
C ALA A 264 -7.21 -8.06 -15.80
N TYR A 265 -7.28 -8.35 -14.48
CA TYR A 265 -6.14 -8.78 -13.67
C TYR A 265 -5.05 -7.71 -13.50
N PHE A 266 -5.34 -6.44 -13.80
CA PHE A 266 -4.44 -5.36 -13.43
C PHE A 266 -4.71 -4.93 -11.98
N PHE A 267 -3.62 -4.84 -11.23
CA PHE A 267 -3.60 -4.35 -9.85
C PHE A 267 -2.56 -3.24 -9.72
N LYS A 268 -2.84 -2.30 -8.83
CA LYS A 268 -1.86 -1.30 -8.41
C LYS A 268 -0.70 -2.03 -7.73
N VAL A 269 0.54 -1.72 -8.13
CA VAL A 269 1.72 -2.29 -7.47
C VAL A 269 1.76 -1.83 -6.02
N PRO A 270 1.71 -2.76 -5.05
CA PRO A 270 1.72 -2.41 -3.63
C PRO A 270 3.13 -2.02 -3.18
N THR A 271 3.21 -1.29 -2.08
CA THR A 271 4.48 -1.05 -1.39
C THR A 271 5.09 -2.35 -0.87
N LEU A 272 6.43 -2.41 -0.84
CA LEU A 272 7.15 -3.47 -0.13
C LEU A 272 7.72 -2.98 1.21
N ARG A 273 7.49 -1.72 1.58
CA ARG A 273 7.85 -1.23 2.92
C ARG A 273 7.05 -1.99 3.97
N ASN A 274 7.75 -2.43 5.01
CA ASN A 274 7.19 -3.22 6.11
C ASN A 274 6.58 -4.57 5.68
N ILE A 275 6.86 -5.06 4.46
CA ILE A 275 6.23 -6.27 3.90
C ILE A 275 6.41 -7.50 4.81
N ALA A 276 7.45 -7.56 5.62
CA ALA A 276 7.67 -8.64 6.57
C ALA A 276 6.63 -8.69 7.71
N LEU A 277 5.82 -7.65 7.89
CA LEU A 277 4.83 -7.50 8.96
C LEU A 277 3.38 -7.66 8.46
N THR A 278 3.16 -7.83 7.15
CA THR A 278 1.85 -7.76 6.51
C THR A 278 1.42 -9.10 5.90
N ALA A 279 1.68 -10.19 6.58
CA ALA A 279 1.13 -11.49 6.23
C ALA A 279 -0.35 -11.58 6.66
N PRO A 280 -1.22 -12.24 5.87
CA PRO A 280 -0.95 -12.98 4.64
C PRO A 280 -0.90 -12.09 3.38
N TYR A 281 -0.25 -12.60 2.33
CA TYR A 281 0.16 -11.82 1.16
C TYR A 281 -0.83 -11.88 -0.01
N PHE A 282 -0.65 -10.93 -0.95
CA PHE A 282 -1.43 -10.66 -2.15
C PHE A 282 -2.83 -10.09 -1.87
N HIS A 283 -3.51 -9.68 -2.95
CA HIS A 283 -4.83 -9.06 -2.91
C HIS A 283 -5.90 -9.94 -2.26
N ASN A 284 -5.72 -11.26 -2.25
CA ASN A 284 -6.65 -12.22 -1.68
C ASN A 284 -6.18 -12.84 -0.34
N GLY A 285 -5.00 -12.45 0.16
CA GLY A 285 -4.48 -12.90 1.44
C GLY A 285 -4.29 -14.42 1.58
N ARG A 286 -4.00 -15.13 0.49
CA ARG A 286 -3.94 -16.60 0.51
C ARG A 286 -2.54 -17.18 0.64
N VAL A 287 -1.53 -16.36 0.80
CA VAL A 287 -0.14 -16.82 0.96
C VAL A 287 0.38 -16.37 2.31
N ASP A 288 0.65 -17.34 3.19
CA ASP A 288 0.89 -17.07 4.62
C ASP A 288 2.32 -16.62 4.94
N THR A 289 3.31 -16.95 4.10
CA THR A 289 4.72 -16.68 4.41
C THR A 289 5.39 -15.86 3.33
N LEU A 290 6.35 -15.01 3.75
CA LEU A 290 7.10 -14.15 2.85
C LEU A 290 7.97 -14.98 1.87
N ASP A 291 8.53 -16.10 2.31
CA ASP A 291 9.29 -17.03 1.45
C ASP A 291 8.44 -17.56 0.31
N GLU A 292 7.21 -17.98 0.62
CA GLU A 292 6.29 -18.47 -0.42
C GLU A 292 5.81 -17.31 -1.31
N ALA A 293 5.56 -16.12 -0.76
CA ALA A 293 5.16 -14.96 -1.54
C ALA A 293 6.25 -14.56 -2.56
N VAL A 294 7.52 -14.62 -2.18
CA VAL A 294 8.66 -14.37 -3.08
C VAL A 294 8.69 -15.39 -4.23
N LYS A 295 8.50 -16.68 -3.94
CA LYS A 295 8.45 -17.74 -4.97
C LYS A 295 7.24 -17.58 -5.91
N VAL A 296 6.07 -17.31 -5.34
CA VAL A 296 4.84 -17.04 -6.11
C VAL A 296 5.07 -15.87 -7.06
N MET A 297 5.61 -14.75 -6.55
CA MET A 297 5.87 -13.56 -7.37
C MET A 297 6.90 -13.84 -8.47
N ALA A 298 8.01 -14.52 -8.15
CA ALA A 298 9.04 -14.89 -9.14
C ALA A 298 8.45 -15.75 -10.26
N LYS A 299 7.61 -16.72 -9.91
CA LYS A 299 7.01 -17.61 -10.91
C LYS A 299 5.91 -16.93 -11.73
N THR A 300 5.02 -16.19 -11.05
CA THR A 300 3.83 -15.62 -11.70
C THR A 300 4.11 -14.35 -12.48
N GLN A 301 5.15 -13.58 -12.12
CA GLN A 301 5.47 -12.32 -12.79
C GLN A 301 6.67 -12.40 -13.74
N LEU A 302 7.65 -13.28 -13.47
CA LEU A 302 8.89 -13.36 -14.22
C LEU A 302 9.10 -14.74 -14.87
N ASN A 303 8.27 -15.72 -14.56
CA ASN A 303 8.41 -17.14 -14.96
C ASN A 303 9.76 -17.76 -14.60
N ILE A 304 10.33 -17.37 -13.48
CA ILE A 304 11.59 -17.91 -12.97
C ILE A 304 11.34 -18.71 -11.69
N GLU A 305 12.26 -19.61 -11.40
CA GLU A 305 12.32 -20.34 -10.14
C GLU A 305 13.57 -19.91 -9.39
N LEU A 306 13.37 -19.44 -8.16
CA LEU A 306 14.47 -19.07 -7.27
C LEU A 306 14.90 -20.32 -6.50
N ASP A 307 16.19 -20.53 -6.39
CA ASP A 307 16.73 -21.54 -5.50
C ASP A 307 16.55 -21.14 -4.02
N LYS A 308 16.88 -22.06 -3.12
CA LYS A 308 16.71 -21.83 -1.68
C LYS A 308 17.54 -20.63 -1.19
N ALA A 309 18.78 -20.52 -1.62
CA ALA A 309 19.68 -19.45 -1.17
C ALA A 309 19.22 -18.08 -1.68
N GLN A 310 18.82 -17.99 -2.95
CA GLN A 310 18.24 -16.78 -3.53
C GLN A 310 16.99 -16.34 -2.79
N THR A 311 16.09 -17.29 -2.47
CA THR A 311 14.87 -17.00 -1.72
C THR A 311 15.18 -16.47 -0.32
N GLU A 312 16.07 -17.14 0.42
CA GLU A 312 16.47 -16.72 1.77
C GLU A 312 17.15 -15.36 1.79
N ASP A 313 18.01 -15.07 0.81
CA ASP A 313 18.70 -13.79 0.65
C ASP A 313 17.68 -12.66 0.33
N MET A 314 16.73 -12.90 -0.58
CA MET A 314 15.67 -11.93 -0.92
C MET A 314 14.75 -11.65 0.27
N VAL A 315 14.38 -12.68 1.02
CA VAL A 315 13.58 -12.50 2.25
C VAL A 315 14.34 -11.69 3.29
N ALA A 316 15.66 -11.92 3.44
CA ALA A 316 16.50 -11.12 4.33
C ALA A 316 16.54 -9.64 3.89
N PHE A 317 16.62 -9.37 2.59
CA PHE A 317 16.53 -8.01 2.05
C PHE A 317 15.16 -7.39 2.31
N LEU A 318 14.06 -8.08 2.01
CA LEU A 318 12.70 -7.57 2.23
C LEU A 318 12.42 -7.26 3.70
N LYS A 319 12.97 -8.05 4.63
CA LYS A 319 12.92 -7.73 6.07
C LYS A 319 13.65 -6.45 6.43
N ALA A 320 14.71 -6.09 5.69
CA ALA A 320 15.46 -4.85 5.89
C ALA A 320 14.70 -3.59 5.39
N LEU A 321 13.55 -3.75 4.74
CA LEU A 321 12.65 -2.66 4.35
C LEU A 321 11.67 -2.25 5.46
N THR A 322 11.74 -2.89 6.63
CA THR A 322 10.97 -2.49 7.81
C THR A 322 11.61 -1.26 8.43
N GLY A 323 10.86 -0.16 8.47
CA GLY A 323 11.32 1.13 8.96
C GLY A 323 11.08 1.33 10.46
N GLU A 324 11.39 2.52 10.94
CA GLU A 324 11.17 2.95 12.31
C GLU A 324 9.72 3.47 12.43
N PHE A 325 8.95 2.87 13.34
CA PHE A 325 7.57 3.27 13.57
C PHE A 325 7.53 4.50 14.50
N PRO A 326 6.76 5.54 14.15
CA PRO A 326 6.56 6.66 15.05
C PRO A 326 5.76 6.22 16.28
N GLU A 327 5.98 6.87 17.40
CA GLU A 327 5.17 6.68 18.60
C GLU A 327 3.75 7.23 18.35
N ILE A 328 2.73 6.36 18.46
CA ILE A 328 1.33 6.75 18.31
C ILE A 328 0.64 6.61 19.65
N THR A 329 0.23 7.75 20.21
CA THR A 329 -0.64 7.76 21.37
C THR A 329 -2.10 7.58 20.94
N MET A 330 -2.82 6.66 21.60
CA MET A 330 -4.25 6.47 21.34
C MET A 330 -5.03 7.75 21.67
N PRO A 331 -5.93 8.20 20.78
CA PRO A 331 -6.71 9.39 21.04
C PRO A 331 -7.73 9.13 22.16
N ARG A 332 -7.97 10.15 22.98
CA ARG A 332 -9.18 10.18 23.78
C ARG A 332 -10.32 10.63 22.86
N LEU A 333 -11.28 9.76 22.63
CA LEU A 333 -12.41 10.08 21.77
C LEU A 333 -13.25 11.25 22.33
N PRO A 334 -13.82 12.10 21.46
CA PRO A 334 -14.65 13.21 21.87
C PRO A 334 -15.81 12.80 22.77
N ALA A 335 -16.14 13.69 23.72
CA ALA A 335 -17.18 13.44 24.72
C ALA A 335 -18.55 13.23 24.08
N THR A 336 -19.35 12.39 24.73
CA THR A 336 -20.67 11.93 24.28
C THR A 336 -21.80 12.35 25.26
N GLU A 337 -21.64 13.44 25.97
CA GLU A 337 -22.66 13.85 26.94
C GLU A 337 -24.07 13.85 26.31
N GLY A 338 -24.97 13.02 26.86
CA GLY A 338 -26.34 12.87 26.38
C GLY A 338 -26.50 12.12 25.07
N TRP A 339 -25.41 11.54 24.52
CA TRP A 339 -25.42 10.79 23.28
C TRP A 339 -25.24 9.28 23.50
N HIS A 340 -25.98 8.47 22.78
CA HIS A 340 -25.81 7.01 22.73
C HIS A 340 -26.02 6.52 21.30
N ILE A 341 -25.46 5.36 20.97
CA ILE A 341 -25.69 4.73 19.68
C ILE A 341 -27.08 4.10 19.71
N GLU A 342 -27.94 4.51 18.78
CA GLU A 342 -29.14 3.74 18.46
C GLU A 342 -28.70 2.61 17.53
N THR A 343 -28.70 1.39 18.05
CA THR A 343 -28.46 0.18 17.25
C THR A 343 -29.75 -0.24 16.58
N GLU A 344 -29.71 -0.45 15.27
CA GLU A 344 -30.82 -1.05 14.52
C GLU A 344 -31.04 -2.52 14.93
#